data_c15cd3a7261a6ca6d2ae673a291f9fb1
#
_entry.id   c15cd3a7261a6ca6d2ae673a291f9fb1
#
_cell.length_a   1.000
_cell.length_b   1.000
_cell.length_c   1.000
_cell.angle_alpha   90.00
_cell.angle_beta   90.00
_cell.angle_gamma   90.00
#
_symmetry.space_group_name_H-M   'P 1'
#
loop_
_entity.id
_entity.type
_entity.pdbx_description
1 polymer ?
#
loop_
_entity_poly.entity_id
_entity_poly.type
_entity_poly.pdbx_seq_one_letter_code
_entity_poly.pdbx_strand_id
1 'polypeptide(L)'
;MTSGMRGVLPTADLRRLLDALSAKGYRIVGPIVRDGAVVWETVRSASDLPVGWRDHQEPGRYRLEQTGSPEIFGVVHGPQSLKPFVFAPREPLLQIERSKNGLATRPTLPQSEKV
;
A
#
# COMPACT_ATOMS: atom_id res chain seq x y z
N MET A 1 -1.76 14.11 22.89
CA MET A 1 -0.82 13.88 21.81
C MET A 1 0.47 13.33 22.39
N THR A 2 0.75 12.10 22.09
CA THR A 2 1.99 11.48 22.51
C THR A 2 3.10 11.88 21.56
N SER A 3 4.03 12.61 22.05
CA SER A 3 5.19 13.00 21.30
C SER A 3 6.42 12.34 21.88
N GLY A 4 7.34 11.96 21.03
CA GLY A 4 8.69 11.64 21.41
C GLY A 4 8.99 10.22 21.85
N MET A 5 8.02 9.30 21.81
CA MET A 5 8.39 7.87 21.93
C MET A 5 9.05 7.40 20.65
N ARG A 6 10.32 7.09 20.77
CA ARG A 6 11.08 6.43 19.70
C ARG A 6 11.46 5.03 20.16
N GLY A 7 11.34 4.10 19.27
CA GLY A 7 11.70 2.72 19.53
C GLY A 7 12.28 2.06 18.31
N VAL A 8 12.94 0.95 18.52
CA VAL A 8 13.42 0.08 17.45
C VAL A 8 12.60 -1.20 17.51
N LEU A 9 12.00 -1.54 16.38
CA LEU A 9 11.28 -2.80 16.23
C LEU A 9 12.22 -3.83 15.59
N PRO A 10 12.53 -4.94 16.26
CA PRO A 10 13.24 -6.02 15.61
C PRO A 10 12.49 -6.52 14.39
N THR A 11 13.21 -6.87 13.33
CA THR A 11 12.62 -7.35 12.08
C THR A 11 11.72 -8.57 12.30
N ALA A 12 12.07 -9.43 13.25
CA ALA A 12 11.27 -10.60 13.60
C ALA A 12 9.88 -10.25 14.16
N ASP A 13 9.72 -9.04 14.71
CA ASP A 13 8.45 -8.56 15.29
C ASP A 13 7.60 -7.76 14.30
N LEU A 14 8.06 -7.59 13.06
CA LEU A 14 7.31 -6.89 12.02
C LEU A 14 5.92 -7.52 11.81
N ARG A 15 5.83 -8.83 11.88
CA ARG A 15 4.55 -9.55 11.81
C ARG A 15 3.55 -9.06 12.85
N ARG A 16 4.00 -8.85 14.08
CA ARG A 16 3.15 -8.35 15.16
C ARG A 16 2.62 -6.95 14.88
N LEU A 17 3.46 -6.10 14.30
CA LEU A 17 3.04 -4.76 13.89
C LEU A 17 1.95 -4.84 12.82
N LEU A 18 2.12 -5.67 11.81
CA LEU A 18 1.15 -5.84 10.74
C LEU A 18 -0.18 -6.38 11.27
N ASP A 19 -0.13 -7.38 12.15
CA ASP A 19 -1.31 -7.95 12.78
C ASP A 19 -2.05 -6.91 13.64
N ALA A 20 -1.32 -6.09 14.38
CA ALA A 20 -1.90 -5.03 15.21
C ALA A 20 -2.59 -3.95 14.36
N LEU A 21 -2.00 -3.56 13.24
CA LEU A 21 -2.59 -2.60 12.32
C LEU A 21 -3.84 -3.16 11.66
N SER A 22 -3.81 -4.42 11.24
CA SER A 22 -4.98 -5.09 10.66
C SER A 22 -6.13 -5.19 11.67
N ALA A 23 -5.83 -5.49 12.93
CA ALA A 23 -6.83 -5.55 14.00
C ALA A 23 -7.49 -4.19 14.26
N LYS A 24 -6.79 -3.10 14.00
CA LYS A 24 -7.33 -1.73 14.11
C LYS A 24 -8.11 -1.27 12.88
N GLY A 25 -8.26 -2.11 11.87
CA GLY A 25 -9.00 -1.81 10.65
C GLY A 25 -8.18 -1.09 9.58
N TYR A 26 -6.85 -1.06 9.69
CA TYR A 26 -5.98 -0.53 8.64
C TYR A 26 -5.82 -1.55 7.50
N ARG A 27 -5.92 -1.05 6.29
CA ARG A 27 -5.45 -1.76 5.12
C ARG A 27 -3.98 -1.50 4.93
N ILE A 28 -3.19 -2.55 4.91
CA ILE A 28 -1.75 -2.44 4.77
C ILE A 28 -1.38 -2.57 3.29
N VAL A 29 -0.67 -1.60 2.78
CA VAL A 29 -0.16 -1.59 1.41
C VAL A 29 1.36 -1.57 1.46
N GLY A 30 1.98 -2.44 0.71
CA GLY A 30 3.42 -2.55 0.69
C GLY A 30 3.96 -3.07 -0.64
N PRO A 31 5.28 -3.12 -0.79
CA PRO A 31 5.92 -3.66 -1.98
C PRO A 31 5.79 -5.19 -1.99
N ILE A 32 5.37 -5.72 -3.13
CA ILE A 32 5.26 -7.16 -3.37
C ILE A 32 5.96 -7.47 -4.69
N VAL A 33 6.67 -8.57 -4.76
CA VAL A 33 7.25 -9.06 -6.02
C VAL A 33 6.21 -9.87 -6.77
N ARG A 34 5.88 -9.44 -7.97
CA ARG A 34 4.96 -10.13 -8.85
C ARG A 34 5.46 -10.07 -10.29
N ASP A 35 5.57 -11.23 -10.93
CA ASP A 35 6.00 -11.34 -12.32
C ASP A 35 7.34 -10.61 -12.63
N GLY A 36 8.30 -10.73 -11.71
CA GLY A 36 9.61 -10.14 -11.87
C GLY A 36 9.67 -8.62 -11.64
N ALA A 37 8.64 -8.03 -11.07
CA ALA A 37 8.59 -6.60 -10.76
C ALA A 37 8.09 -6.35 -9.35
N VAL A 38 8.49 -5.21 -8.78
CA VAL A 38 7.95 -4.72 -7.51
C VAL A 38 6.69 -3.93 -7.77
N VAL A 39 5.59 -4.37 -7.18
CA VAL A 39 4.29 -3.71 -7.28
C VAL A 39 3.79 -3.34 -5.88
N TRP A 40 2.92 -2.35 -5.79
CA TRP A 40 2.25 -1.98 -4.56
C TRP A 40 0.91 -2.68 -4.47
N GLU A 41 0.75 -3.50 -3.46
CA GLU A 41 -0.50 -4.24 -3.24
C GLU A 41 -0.81 -4.36 -1.74
N THR A 42 -2.00 -4.85 -1.45
CA THR A 42 -2.40 -5.18 -0.09
C THR A 42 -1.53 -6.30 0.47
N VAL A 43 -0.87 -6.03 1.57
CA VAL A 43 -0.07 -6.99 2.33
C VAL A 43 -0.96 -7.67 3.36
N ARG A 44 -1.11 -8.97 3.27
CA ARG A 44 -1.92 -9.76 4.21
C ARG A 44 -1.09 -10.36 5.33
N SER A 45 0.17 -10.64 5.05
CA SER A 45 1.10 -11.16 6.04
C SER A 45 2.52 -10.69 5.76
N ALA A 46 3.40 -10.79 6.74
CA ALA A 46 4.80 -10.43 6.58
C ALA A 46 5.52 -11.25 5.49
N SER A 47 5.03 -12.44 5.19
CA SER A 47 5.59 -13.30 4.13
C SER A 47 5.33 -12.76 2.72
N ASP A 48 4.36 -11.86 2.55
CA ASP A 48 4.10 -11.22 1.26
C ASP A 48 5.16 -10.17 0.89
N LEU A 49 5.92 -9.70 1.88
CA LEU A 49 6.97 -8.72 1.66
C LEU A 49 8.17 -9.31 0.92
N PRO A 50 8.94 -8.50 0.19
CA PRO A 50 10.03 -8.98 -0.66
C PRO A 50 11.30 -9.33 0.12
N VAL A 51 11.20 -10.30 1.03
CA VAL A 51 12.34 -10.76 1.83
C VAL A 51 13.40 -11.40 0.92
N GLY A 52 14.61 -10.90 1.01
CA GLY A 52 15.74 -11.42 0.25
C GLY A 52 15.79 -10.99 -1.21
N TRP A 53 14.91 -10.11 -1.65
CA TRP A 53 14.93 -9.58 -3.00
C TRP A 53 15.76 -8.30 -3.09
N ARG A 54 16.55 -8.19 -4.15
CA ARG A 54 17.28 -7.00 -4.53
C ARG A 54 17.03 -6.67 -5.98
N ASP A 55 17.08 -5.39 -6.30
CA ASP A 55 17.03 -4.93 -7.67
C ASP A 55 18.42 -4.60 -8.22
N HIS A 56 18.59 -4.90 -9.48
CA HIS A 56 19.74 -4.47 -10.26
C HIS A 56 19.27 -3.52 -11.34
N GLN A 57 19.74 -2.30 -11.28
CA GLN A 57 19.42 -1.28 -12.27
C GLN A 57 20.65 -0.96 -13.09
N GLU A 58 20.53 -1.15 -14.40
CA GLU A 58 21.50 -0.70 -15.40
C GLU A 58 20.76 0.17 -16.42
N PRO A 59 21.44 1.03 -17.18
CA PRO A 59 20.78 1.78 -18.24
C PRO A 59 20.00 0.89 -19.19
N GLY A 60 18.67 1.09 -19.26
CA GLY A 60 17.76 0.29 -20.04
C GLY A 60 17.46 -1.10 -19.50
N ARG A 61 17.92 -1.45 -18.28
CA ARG A 61 17.67 -2.74 -17.64
C ARG A 61 17.24 -2.57 -16.18
N TYR A 62 16.17 -3.27 -15.85
CA TYR A 62 15.73 -3.49 -14.47
C TYR A 62 15.56 -4.99 -14.25
N ARG A 63 16.16 -5.52 -13.21
CA ARG A 63 16.06 -6.94 -12.89
C ARG A 63 15.98 -7.14 -11.38
N LEU A 64 15.08 -8.03 -10.94
CA LEU A 64 15.02 -8.49 -9.58
C LEU A 64 15.80 -9.79 -9.41
N GLU A 65 16.53 -9.89 -8.32
CA GLU A 65 17.30 -11.06 -7.97
C GLU A 65 16.97 -11.47 -6.53
N GLN A 66 16.76 -12.76 -6.34
CA GLN A 66 16.60 -13.31 -5.01
C GLN A 66 17.96 -13.64 -4.41
N THR A 67 18.25 -13.04 -3.28
CA THR A 67 19.45 -13.30 -2.50
C THR A 67 19.09 -14.06 -1.22
N GLY A 68 20.04 -14.68 -0.57
CA GLY A 68 19.82 -15.30 0.74
C GLY A 68 19.79 -14.31 1.91
N SER A 69 19.76 -13.03 1.66
CA SER A 69 19.77 -11.98 2.67
C SER A 69 18.43 -11.91 3.42
N PRO A 70 18.41 -11.63 4.73
CA PRO A 70 17.19 -11.40 5.49
C PRO A 70 16.57 -10.01 5.27
N GLU A 71 17.14 -9.18 4.40
CA GLU A 71 16.61 -7.85 4.12
C GLU A 71 15.20 -7.93 3.52
N ILE A 72 14.30 -7.08 4.03
CA ILE A 72 12.91 -7.03 3.58
C ILE A 72 12.73 -5.98 2.48
N PHE A 73 13.37 -4.83 2.64
CA PHE A 73 13.19 -3.67 1.75
C PHE A 73 14.46 -3.38 0.94
N GLY A 74 15.14 -4.41 0.48
CA GLY A 74 16.31 -4.29 -0.39
C GLY A 74 16.00 -3.96 -1.84
N VAL A 75 14.76 -3.65 -2.16
CA VAL A 75 14.27 -3.31 -3.50
C VAL A 75 13.79 -1.87 -3.54
N VAL A 76 13.94 -1.22 -4.69
CA VAL A 76 13.27 0.05 -4.96
C VAL A 76 11.93 -0.22 -5.66
N HIS A 77 11.00 0.72 -5.52
CA HIS A 77 9.71 0.59 -6.19
C HIS A 77 9.90 0.58 -7.71
N GLY A 78 9.12 -0.27 -8.38
CA GLY A 78 9.07 -0.35 -9.83
C GLY A 78 8.29 0.82 -10.47
N PRO A 79 7.81 0.64 -11.70
CA PRO A 79 7.12 1.69 -12.43
C PRO A 79 5.74 2.07 -11.84
N GLN A 80 5.21 1.26 -10.95
CA GLN A 80 3.91 1.53 -10.33
C GLN A 80 4.02 2.57 -9.21
N SER A 81 3.00 3.40 -9.15
CA SER A 81 2.87 4.45 -8.14
C SER A 81 1.96 3.99 -6.99
N LEU A 82 2.20 4.52 -5.80
CA LEU A 82 1.34 4.35 -4.64
C LEU A 82 0.05 5.18 -4.74
N LYS A 83 -0.04 6.10 -5.68
CA LYS A 83 -1.18 7.03 -5.84
C LYS A 83 -2.56 6.37 -5.85
N PRO A 84 -2.79 5.22 -6.52
CA PRO A 84 -4.10 4.57 -6.53
C PRO A 84 -4.63 4.20 -5.14
N PHE A 85 -3.75 4.01 -4.16
CA PHE A 85 -4.13 3.67 -2.78
C PHE A 85 -4.37 4.89 -1.91
N VAL A 86 -3.78 6.02 -2.27
CA VAL A 86 -3.87 7.28 -1.50
C VAL A 86 -4.91 8.22 -2.09
N PHE A 87 -5.02 8.25 -3.42
CA PHE A 87 -5.97 9.08 -4.15
C PHE A 87 -6.89 8.21 -4.99
N ALA A 88 -8.18 8.37 -4.80
CA ALA A 88 -9.15 7.70 -5.65
C ALA A 88 -9.01 8.20 -7.10
N PRO A 89 -8.91 7.32 -8.10
CA PRO A 89 -8.82 7.73 -9.51
C PRO A 89 -10.10 8.39 -10.00
N ARG A 90 -11.19 8.17 -9.29
CA ARG A 90 -12.49 8.78 -9.57
C ARG A 90 -13.21 9.02 -8.25
N GLU A 91 -13.58 10.23 -8.01
CA GLU A 91 -14.30 10.63 -6.80
C GLU A 91 -15.64 11.25 -7.18
N PRO A 92 -16.78 10.65 -6.80
CA PRO A 92 -18.08 11.26 -7.02
C PRO A 92 -18.26 12.42 -6.04
N LEU A 93 -18.49 13.60 -6.59
CA LEU A 93 -18.68 14.83 -5.79
C LEU A 93 -20.15 15.16 -5.56
N LEU A 94 -20.98 14.80 -6.53
CA LEU A 94 -22.38 15.16 -6.54
C LEU A 94 -23.19 14.10 -7.29
N GLN A 95 -24.31 13.73 -6.72
CA GLN A 95 -25.29 12.88 -7.37
C GLN A 95 -26.55 13.68 -7.66
N ILE A 96 -27.03 13.61 -8.90
CA ILE A 96 -28.25 14.26 -9.33
C ILE A 96 -29.26 13.17 -9.66
N GLU A 97 -30.39 13.20 -8.97
CA GLU A 97 -31.51 12.29 -9.23
C GLU A 97 -32.66 13.05 -9.90
N ARG A 98 -33.20 12.46 -10.95
CA ARG A 98 -34.39 12.98 -11.61
C ARG A 98 -35.59 12.17 -11.15
N SER A 99 -36.56 12.84 -10.55
CA SER A 99 -37.84 12.26 -10.18
C SER A 99 -39.00 12.96 -10.88
N LYS A 100 -40.20 12.45 -10.71
CA LYS A 100 -41.44 13.11 -11.22
C LYS A 100 -41.63 14.52 -10.66
N ASN A 101 -41.01 14.83 -9.53
CA ASN A 101 -41.10 16.14 -8.85
C ASN A 101 -39.96 17.08 -9.16
N GLY A 102 -39.06 16.74 -10.10
CA GLY A 102 -37.93 17.57 -10.48
C GLY A 102 -36.57 16.91 -10.23
N LEU A 103 -35.54 17.74 -10.13
CA LEU A 103 -34.18 17.31 -9.90
C LEU A 103 -33.81 17.49 -8.43
N ALA A 104 -33.27 16.43 -7.83
CA ALA A 104 -32.72 16.47 -6.51
C ALA A 104 -31.20 16.26 -6.56
N THR A 105 -30.46 17.00 -5.77
CA THR A 105 -29.00 16.88 -5.68
C THR A 105 -28.60 16.34 -4.31
N ARG A 106 -27.69 15.38 -4.30
CA ARG A 106 -27.07 14.88 -3.08
C ARG A 106 -25.56 15.07 -3.15
N PRO A 107 -24.95 15.75 -2.17
CA PRO A 107 -23.52 15.70 -2.05
C PRO A 107 -23.07 14.28 -1.67
N THR A 108 -22.06 13.78 -2.35
CA THR A 108 -21.48 12.49 -2.03
C THR A 108 -20.26 12.74 -1.17
N LEU A 109 -20.28 12.22 0.05
CA LEU A 109 -19.11 12.28 0.92
C LEU A 109 -18.07 11.26 0.46
N PRO A 110 -16.80 11.64 0.38
CA PRO A 110 -15.75 10.70 0.03
C PRO A 110 -15.66 9.58 1.06
N GLN A 111 -15.64 8.37 0.58
CA GLN A 111 -15.36 7.21 1.44
C GLN A 111 -13.86 7.13 1.64
N SER A 112 -13.42 7.35 2.86
CA SER A 112 -12.02 7.19 3.23
C SER A 112 -11.79 5.81 3.84
N GLU A 113 -10.87 5.08 3.26
CA GLU A 113 -10.34 3.84 3.83
C GLU A 113 -9.02 4.15 4.54
N LYS A 114 -8.82 3.58 5.70
CA LYS A 114 -7.54 3.72 6.41
C LYS A 114 -6.49 2.81 5.77
N VAL A 115 -5.48 3.41 5.24
CA VAL A 115 -4.35 2.74 4.60
C VAL A 115 -3.07 2.97 5.40
#